data_76ea41d5d1915c30daa5e91a4793d674
#
_entry.id   76ea41d5d1915c30daa5e91a4793d674
#
_cell.length_a   1.000
_cell.length_b   1.000
_cell.length_c   1.000
_cell.angle_alpha   90.00
_cell.angle_beta   90.00
_cell.angle_gamma   90.00
#
_symmetry.space_group_name_H-M   'P 1'
#
loop_
_entity.id
_entity.type
_entity.pdbx_description
1 polymer ?
#
loop_
_entity_poly.entity_id
_entity_poly.type
_entity_poly.pdbx_seq_one_letter_code
_entity_poly.pdbx_strand_id
1 'polypeptide(L)'
;MKRLLYFILLLLCFSASSAAQELKAKVSIKSQKISNSKGKEIFDDLQKRLQDFINENKWTELQFREEERIDCSFNITINKWNDNSGQFETTLLMSSTRPVFNSSYNTTVWSVKDDNFHFKYEPGDPMEYAPENNQSNLIAMIAYYAYMIIGMDMESFSLKGGQKYLEMAEDVVNKSQDLGYEGWKPFDNSKNRFGLLNDYLDGALEGMRILMYEYHRKGLDHMTENPDKARASILEALEALSDAHKARTMSSVPQLFTEYKREEIINIFSGKGTRDERNRVYDILFSIDPSSATKLDKLKK
;
A
#
# COMPACT_ATOMS: atom_id res chain seq x y z
N MET A 1 -52.17 -14.30 11.59
CA MET A 1 -50.97 -15.14 11.37
C MET A 1 -50.30 -14.92 10.00
N LYS A 2 -50.98 -15.05 8.84
CA LYS A 2 -50.37 -14.85 7.51
C LYS A 2 -49.72 -13.44 7.32
N ARG A 3 -50.35 -12.35 7.79
CA ARG A 3 -49.82 -10.99 7.69
C ARG A 3 -48.56 -10.78 8.56
N LEU A 4 -48.48 -11.45 9.69
CA LEU A 4 -47.29 -11.40 10.58
C LEU A 4 -46.11 -12.18 9.93
N LEU A 5 -46.42 -13.29 9.26
CA LEU A 5 -45.43 -14.08 8.52
C LEU A 5 -44.83 -13.31 7.35
N TYR A 6 -45.63 -12.54 6.61
CA TYR A 6 -45.17 -11.67 5.55
C TYR A 6 -44.28 -10.51 6.08
N PHE A 7 -44.62 -9.98 7.26
CA PHE A 7 -43.81 -8.91 7.89
C PHE A 7 -42.46 -9.43 8.36
N ILE A 8 -42.43 -10.65 8.91
CA ILE A 8 -41.16 -11.32 9.31
C ILE A 8 -40.34 -11.70 8.06
N LEU A 9 -40.98 -12.15 6.98
CA LEU A 9 -40.29 -12.44 5.71
C LEU A 9 -39.73 -11.18 5.07
N LEU A 10 -40.47 -10.05 5.14
CA LEU A 10 -39.99 -8.74 4.65
C LEU A 10 -38.82 -8.20 5.48
N LEU A 11 -38.82 -8.40 6.80
CA LEU A 11 -37.72 -8.03 7.70
C LEU A 11 -36.46 -8.90 7.47
N LEU A 12 -36.61 -10.16 7.07
CA LEU A 12 -35.49 -11.04 6.70
C LEU A 12 -34.87 -10.70 5.36
N CYS A 13 -35.62 -10.06 4.44
CA CYS A 13 -35.09 -9.57 3.15
C CYS A 13 -34.31 -8.26 3.30
N PHE A 14 -34.37 -7.57 4.41
CA PHE A 14 -33.58 -6.38 4.76
C PHE A 14 -32.30 -6.71 5.55
N SER A 15 -31.82 -7.95 5.52
CA SER A 15 -30.41 -8.20 5.75
C SER A 15 -29.68 -7.53 4.59
N ALA A 16 -29.47 -6.22 4.72
CA ALA A 16 -28.60 -5.46 3.84
C ALA A 16 -27.32 -6.25 3.73
N SER A 17 -27.01 -6.70 2.52
CA SER A 17 -25.72 -7.23 2.17
C SER A 17 -24.75 -6.09 2.54
N SER A 18 -24.15 -6.18 3.74
CA SER A 18 -23.01 -5.35 4.08
C SER A 18 -22.00 -5.67 2.99
N ALA A 19 -21.93 -4.80 1.98
CA ALA A 19 -20.92 -4.95 0.95
C ALA A 19 -19.58 -5.02 1.69
N ALA A 20 -18.90 -6.14 1.52
CA ALA A 20 -17.60 -6.34 2.12
C ALA A 20 -16.67 -5.32 1.48
N GLN A 21 -16.37 -4.27 2.22
CA GLN A 21 -15.47 -3.19 1.84
C GLN A 21 -14.17 -3.46 2.57
N GLU A 22 -13.11 -3.74 1.83
CA GLU A 22 -11.83 -4.14 2.40
C GLU A 22 -11.00 -2.94 2.84
N LEU A 23 -11.16 -1.81 2.13
CA LEU A 23 -10.36 -0.60 2.33
C LEU A 23 -11.13 0.47 3.12
N LYS A 24 -10.41 1.20 3.95
CA LYS A 24 -10.82 2.44 4.61
C LYS A 24 -9.88 3.56 4.18
N ALA A 25 -10.09 4.00 2.95
CA ALA A 25 -9.23 4.96 2.30
C ALA A 25 -9.59 6.39 2.64
N LYS A 26 -8.57 7.19 2.89
CA LYS A 26 -8.63 8.65 2.92
C LYS A 26 -7.92 9.22 1.71
N VAL A 27 -8.66 9.91 0.85
CA VAL A 27 -8.11 10.59 -0.32
C VAL A 27 -7.90 12.06 0.00
N SER A 28 -6.75 12.62 -0.38
CA SER A 28 -6.42 14.04 -0.28
C SER A 28 -5.81 14.51 -1.59
N ILE A 29 -6.44 15.49 -2.23
CA ILE A 29 -5.94 16.11 -3.46
C ILE A 29 -5.46 17.52 -3.14
N LYS A 30 -4.21 17.83 -3.50
CA LYS A 30 -3.59 19.13 -3.28
C LYS A 30 -3.07 19.69 -4.60
N SER A 31 -3.26 20.98 -4.80
CA SER A 31 -2.63 21.76 -5.87
C SER A 31 -1.95 22.98 -5.25
N GLN A 32 -0.65 23.11 -5.48
CA GLN A 32 0.09 24.29 -5.00
C GLN A 32 0.11 25.43 -6.02
N LYS A 33 -0.17 25.13 -7.30
CA LYS A 33 0.01 26.05 -8.43
C LYS A 33 -1.30 26.50 -9.10
N ILE A 34 -2.41 25.86 -8.79
CA ILE A 34 -3.71 26.09 -9.44
C ILE A 34 -4.68 26.62 -8.39
N SER A 35 -5.02 27.92 -8.50
CA SER A 35 -5.83 28.64 -7.49
C SER A 35 -7.14 29.18 -8.05
N ASN A 36 -7.56 28.79 -9.27
CA ASN A 36 -8.84 29.25 -9.82
C ASN A 36 -10.02 28.47 -9.22
N SER A 37 -11.18 29.12 -9.14
CA SER A 37 -12.40 28.55 -8.53
C SER A 37 -12.88 27.28 -9.24
N LYS A 38 -12.82 27.23 -10.58
CA LYS A 38 -13.20 26.08 -11.39
C LYS A 38 -12.34 24.86 -11.09
N GLY A 39 -11.02 25.03 -11.00
CA GLY A 39 -10.10 23.94 -10.64
C GLY A 39 -10.42 23.38 -9.27
N LYS A 40 -10.72 24.24 -8.29
CA LYS A 40 -11.06 23.81 -6.94
C LYS A 40 -12.30 22.91 -6.91
N GLU A 41 -13.37 23.29 -7.59
CA GLU A 41 -14.61 22.50 -7.65
C GLU A 41 -14.36 21.12 -8.27
N ILE A 42 -13.57 21.04 -9.35
CA ILE A 42 -13.23 19.78 -10.03
C ILE A 42 -12.37 18.90 -9.11
N PHE A 43 -11.41 19.47 -8.38
CA PHE A 43 -10.52 18.72 -7.49
C PHE A 43 -11.25 18.21 -6.26
N ASP A 44 -12.17 19.00 -5.70
CA ASP A 44 -13.01 18.61 -4.57
C ASP A 44 -13.97 17.47 -4.98
N ASP A 45 -14.58 17.55 -6.18
CA ASP A 45 -15.42 16.49 -6.75
C ASP A 45 -14.60 15.20 -6.98
N LEU A 46 -13.47 15.31 -7.65
CA LEU A 46 -12.57 14.18 -7.90
C LEU A 46 -12.15 13.51 -6.59
N GLN A 47 -11.75 14.29 -5.57
CA GLN A 47 -11.36 13.75 -4.28
C GLN A 47 -12.47 12.93 -3.63
N LYS A 48 -13.69 13.49 -3.60
CA LYS A 48 -14.83 12.79 -3.02
C LYS A 48 -15.15 11.51 -3.78
N ARG A 49 -15.28 11.59 -5.10
CA ARG A 49 -15.63 10.44 -5.94
C ARG A 49 -14.59 9.34 -5.89
N LEU A 50 -13.30 9.68 -5.86
CA LEU A 50 -12.23 8.68 -5.67
C LEU A 50 -12.32 8.01 -4.30
N GLN A 51 -12.56 8.79 -3.24
CA GLN A 51 -12.70 8.21 -1.91
C GLN A 51 -13.90 7.28 -1.80
N ASP A 52 -15.05 7.70 -2.34
CA ASP A 52 -16.26 6.89 -2.39
C ASP A 52 -16.00 5.62 -3.21
N PHE A 53 -15.42 5.74 -4.42
CA PHE A 53 -15.10 4.61 -5.27
C PHE A 53 -14.19 3.58 -4.59
N ILE A 54 -13.10 4.02 -3.94
CA ILE A 54 -12.17 3.11 -3.26
C ILE A 54 -12.84 2.39 -2.10
N ASN A 55 -13.69 3.10 -1.34
CA ASN A 55 -14.31 2.60 -0.12
C ASN A 55 -15.57 1.77 -0.38
N GLU A 56 -16.26 1.99 -1.50
CA GLU A 56 -17.52 1.32 -1.82
C GLU A 56 -17.33 0.15 -2.78
N ASN A 57 -16.21 0.11 -3.53
CA ASN A 57 -15.94 -1.00 -4.43
C ASN A 57 -15.57 -2.26 -3.67
N LYS A 58 -16.12 -3.39 -4.09
CA LYS A 58 -15.76 -4.71 -3.59
C LYS A 58 -14.53 -5.22 -4.34
N TRP A 59 -13.39 -5.22 -3.66
CA TRP A 59 -12.10 -5.61 -4.25
C TRP A 59 -11.86 -7.11 -4.19
N THR A 60 -12.47 -7.81 -3.22
CA THR A 60 -12.28 -9.25 -3.01
C THR A 60 -13.60 -9.98 -2.72
N GLU A 61 -13.56 -11.31 -2.63
CA GLU A 61 -14.67 -12.12 -2.16
C GLU A 61 -14.67 -12.31 -0.63
N LEU A 62 -13.69 -11.73 0.07
CA LEU A 62 -13.62 -11.80 1.52
C LEU A 62 -14.66 -10.89 2.16
N GLN A 63 -15.02 -11.20 3.39
CA GLN A 63 -15.91 -10.37 4.20
C GLN A 63 -15.11 -9.76 5.34
N PHE A 64 -14.93 -8.44 5.28
CA PHE A 64 -14.28 -7.67 6.33
C PHE A 64 -15.34 -7.04 7.25
N ARG A 65 -15.13 -7.14 8.55
CA ARG A 65 -15.87 -6.30 9.49
C ARG A 65 -15.33 -4.87 9.41
N GLU A 66 -16.08 -3.89 9.88
CA GLU A 66 -15.69 -2.48 9.80
C GLU A 66 -14.31 -2.22 10.45
N GLU A 67 -14.07 -2.87 11.59
CA GLU A 67 -12.80 -2.79 12.33
C GLU A 67 -11.63 -3.56 11.68
N GLU A 68 -11.91 -4.42 10.72
CA GLU A 68 -10.90 -5.19 9.97
C GLU A 68 -10.48 -4.51 8.67
N ARG A 69 -11.16 -3.44 8.29
CA ARG A 69 -10.82 -2.69 7.07
C ARG A 69 -9.41 -2.11 7.16
N ILE A 70 -8.71 -2.16 6.03
CA ILE A 70 -7.33 -1.71 5.93
C ILE A 70 -7.32 -0.17 5.85
N ASP A 71 -6.80 0.48 6.89
CA ASP A 71 -6.59 1.92 6.88
C ASP A 71 -5.52 2.29 5.85
N CYS A 72 -5.88 3.14 4.87
CA CYS A 72 -4.95 3.60 3.86
C CYS A 72 -5.19 5.06 3.45
N SER A 73 -4.17 5.68 2.88
CA SER A 73 -4.24 7.07 2.43
C SER A 73 -3.69 7.22 1.02
N PHE A 74 -4.39 8.03 0.21
CA PHE A 74 -3.99 8.42 -1.14
C PHE A 74 -3.80 9.93 -1.17
N ASN A 75 -2.55 10.38 -1.09
CA ASN A 75 -2.22 11.80 -1.14
C ASN A 75 -1.75 12.15 -2.54
N ILE A 76 -2.62 12.78 -3.32
CA ILE A 76 -2.40 13.15 -4.72
C ILE A 76 -2.02 14.61 -4.80
N THR A 77 -0.85 14.90 -5.37
CA THR A 77 -0.39 16.26 -5.65
C THR A 77 -0.55 16.54 -7.13
N ILE A 78 -1.34 17.54 -7.50
CA ILE A 78 -1.50 18.00 -8.88
C ILE A 78 -0.32 18.91 -9.22
N ASN A 79 0.54 18.45 -10.12
CA ASN A 79 1.68 19.18 -10.64
C ASN A 79 1.28 20.07 -11.81
N LYS A 80 0.45 19.54 -12.73
CA LYS A 80 -0.17 20.26 -13.85
C LYS A 80 -1.58 19.73 -14.10
N TRP A 81 -2.42 20.60 -14.61
CA TRP A 81 -3.77 20.30 -15.06
C TRP A 81 -4.08 21.10 -16.33
N ASN A 82 -4.59 20.43 -17.33
CA ASN A 82 -5.07 21.03 -18.57
C ASN A 82 -6.59 20.97 -18.61
N ASP A 83 -7.22 22.12 -18.35
CA ASP A 83 -8.69 22.26 -18.29
C ASP A 83 -9.40 21.88 -19.61
N ASN A 84 -8.74 22.11 -20.76
CA ASN A 84 -9.34 21.83 -22.07
C ASN A 84 -9.36 20.35 -22.43
N SER A 85 -8.38 19.58 -21.96
CA SER A 85 -8.23 18.16 -22.28
C SER A 85 -8.56 17.22 -21.11
N GLY A 86 -8.83 17.77 -19.92
CA GLY A 86 -9.05 16.99 -18.71
C GLY A 86 -7.80 16.21 -18.23
N GLN A 87 -6.60 16.53 -18.72
CA GLN A 87 -5.36 15.84 -18.37
C GLN A 87 -4.78 16.35 -17.05
N PHE A 88 -4.41 15.41 -16.19
CA PHE A 88 -3.74 15.63 -14.91
C PHE A 88 -2.35 14.99 -14.92
N GLU A 89 -1.31 15.78 -14.65
CA GLU A 89 0.01 15.31 -14.28
C GLU A 89 0.13 15.38 -12.75
N THR A 90 0.23 14.25 -12.09
CA THR A 90 0.19 14.17 -10.62
C THR A 90 1.25 13.25 -10.07
N THR A 91 1.52 13.41 -8.79
CA THR A 91 2.30 12.49 -7.96
C THR A 91 1.38 11.93 -6.88
N LEU A 92 1.41 10.62 -6.68
CA LEU A 92 0.73 9.93 -5.59
C LEU A 92 1.75 9.59 -4.50
N LEU A 93 1.40 9.88 -3.23
CA LEU A 93 1.99 9.23 -2.07
C LEU A 93 0.90 8.38 -1.42
N MET A 94 1.03 7.06 -1.53
CA MET A 94 0.14 6.09 -0.94
C MET A 94 0.78 5.45 0.28
N SER A 95 0.00 5.18 1.34
CA SER A 95 0.42 4.38 2.48
C SER A 95 -0.75 3.59 3.06
N SER A 96 -0.46 2.39 3.57
CA SER A 96 -1.38 1.57 4.35
C SER A 96 -0.79 1.26 5.71
N THR A 97 -1.68 1.11 6.70
CA THR A 97 -1.31 0.82 8.09
C THR A 97 -2.19 -0.27 8.67
N ARG A 98 -1.67 -0.98 9.66
CA ARG A 98 -2.45 -1.90 10.48
C ARG A 98 -2.14 -1.74 11.97
N PRO A 99 -3.07 -2.10 12.87
CA PRO A 99 -2.78 -2.16 14.30
C PRO A 99 -1.77 -3.28 14.61
N VAL A 100 -0.89 -3.02 15.57
CA VAL A 100 -0.01 -4.04 16.15
C VAL A 100 -0.79 -4.73 17.28
N PHE A 101 -0.74 -6.07 17.31
CA PHE A 101 -1.51 -6.87 18.26
C PHE A 101 -1.24 -6.44 19.73
N ASN A 102 -2.30 -6.34 20.51
CA ASN A 102 -2.29 -5.95 21.90
C ASN A 102 -1.57 -4.63 22.22
N SER A 103 -1.68 -3.65 21.32
CA SER A 103 -1.03 -2.35 21.37
C SER A 103 -1.95 -1.26 20.83
N SER A 104 -1.70 -0.01 21.19
CA SER A 104 -2.32 1.18 20.56
C SER A 104 -1.53 1.68 19.35
N TYR A 105 -0.45 1.00 18.97
CA TYR A 105 0.43 1.41 17.89
C TYR A 105 -0.06 0.89 16.54
N ASN A 106 -0.12 1.76 15.54
CA ASN A 106 -0.35 1.39 14.15
C ASN A 106 0.97 1.42 13.38
N THR A 107 1.30 0.33 12.72
CA THR A 107 2.51 0.23 11.90
C THR A 107 2.18 0.45 10.43
N THR A 108 3.09 1.12 9.70
CA THR A 108 2.98 1.21 8.25
C THR A 108 3.30 -0.15 7.64
N VAL A 109 2.35 -0.73 6.92
CA VAL A 109 2.54 -2.01 6.20
C VAL A 109 3.24 -1.77 4.88
N TRP A 110 2.78 -0.77 4.14
CA TRP A 110 3.33 -0.44 2.83
C TRP A 110 3.18 1.05 2.53
N SER A 111 4.20 1.63 1.90
CA SER A 111 4.13 3.03 1.45
C SER A 111 4.95 3.19 0.18
N VAL A 112 4.40 3.90 -0.80
CA VAL A 112 5.03 4.11 -2.10
C VAL A 112 4.72 5.50 -2.64
N LYS A 113 5.70 6.08 -3.33
CA LYS A 113 5.55 7.30 -4.13
C LYS A 113 5.54 6.93 -5.60
N ASP A 114 4.48 7.34 -6.31
CA ASP A 114 4.37 7.21 -7.76
C ASP A 114 4.37 8.60 -8.40
N ASP A 115 5.45 8.92 -9.10
CA ASP A 115 5.61 10.21 -9.79
C ASP A 115 4.89 10.24 -11.15
N ASN A 116 4.40 9.09 -11.64
CA ASN A 116 3.68 8.94 -12.90
C ASN A 116 2.20 8.59 -12.69
N PHE A 117 1.58 9.11 -11.63
CA PHE A 117 0.15 8.96 -11.36
C PHE A 117 -0.64 9.94 -12.24
N HIS A 118 -0.52 9.79 -13.57
CA HIS A 118 -1.10 10.69 -14.56
C HIS A 118 -2.37 10.11 -15.15
N PHE A 119 -3.39 10.96 -15.37
CA PHE A 119 -4.69 10.49 -15.84
C PHE A 119 -5.48 11.58 -16.56
N LYS A 120 -6.54 11.17 -17.26
CA LYS A 120 -7.60 12.04 -17.72
C LYS A 120 -8.81 11.90 -16.80
N TYR A 121 -9.43 13.02 -16.46
CA TYR A 121 -10.67 13.08 -15.71
C TYR A 121 -11.49 14.30 -16.09
N GLU A 122 -12.80 14.09 -16.29
CA GLU A 122 -13.80 15.15 -16.44
C GLU A 122 -14.94 14.88 -15.45
N PRO A 123 -15.57 15.94 -14.88
CA PRO A 123 -16.73 15.76 -14.02
C PRO A 123 -17.83 14.94 -14.71
N GLY A 124 -18.29 13.88 -14.06
CA GLY A 124 -19.28 12.96 -14.62
C GLY A 124 -18.68 11.68 -15.24
N ASP A 125 -17.36 11.58 -15.41
CA ASP A 125 -16.76 10.33 -15.88
C ASP A 125 -17.14 9.16 -14.97
N PRO A 126 -17.47 7.97 -15.52
CA PRO A 126 -17.80 6.81 -14.70
C PRO A 126 -16.58 6.38 -13.87
N MET A 127 -16.82 6.07 -12.59
CA MET A 127 -15.81 5.47 -11.70
C MET A 127 -16.24 4.03 -11.39
N GLU A 128 -15.99 3.13 -12.32
CA GLU A 128 -16.32 1.72 -12.22
C GLU A 128 -15.11 0.89 -12.61
N TYR A 129 -14.78 -0.10 -11.81
CA TYR A 129 -13.73 -1.06 -12.13
C TYR A 129 -14.35 -2.32 -12.75
N ALA A 130 -14.03 -2.58 -14.00
CA ALA A 130 -14.36 -3.81 -14.69
C ALA A 130 -13.08 -4.61 -14.95
N PRO A 131 -12.86 -5.75 -14.27
CA PRO A 131 -11.63 -6.54 -14.42
C PRO A 131 -11.33 -6.96 -15.85
N GLU A 132 -12.38 -7.08 -16.68
CA GLU A 132 -12.25 -7.51 -18.08
C GLU A 132 -11.75 -6.41 -19.02
N ASN A 133 -11.87 -5.13 -18.63
CA ASN A 133 -11.61 -4.01 -19.52
C ASN A 133 -11.17 -2.74 -18.78
N ASN A 134 -9.87 -2.47 -18.76
CA ASN A 134 -9.32 -1.21 -18.23
C ASN A 134 -9.38 -0.12 -19.29
N GLN A 135 -10.43 0.71 -19.28
CA GLN A 135 -10.57 1.84 -20.20
C GLN A 135 -10.03 3.16 -19.63
N SER A 136 -9.94 3.29 -18.32
CA SER A 136 -9.47 4.49 -17.62
C SER A 136 -8.17 4.24 -16.89
N ASN A 137 -7.13 5.02 -17.20
CA ASN A 137 -5.86 4.92 -16.49
C ASN A 137 -6.00 5.25 -14.99
N LEU A 138 -6.87 6.18 -14.62
CA LEU A 138 -7.16 6.50 -13.22
C LEU A 138 -7.71 5.28 -12.47
N ILE A 139 -8.71 4.63 -13.04
CA ILE A 139 -9.35 3.45 -12.43
C ILE A 139 -8.37 2.27 -12.37
N ALA A 140 -7.59 2.05 -13.43
CA ALA A 140 -6.56 1.00 -13.45
C ALA A 140 -5.50 1.23 -12.35
N MET A 141 -5.02 2.47 -12.18
CA MET A 141 -4.05 2.79 -11.11
C MET A 141 -4.64 2.58 -9.73
N ILE A 142 -5.89 2.99 -9.49
CA ILE A 142 -6.56 2.75 -8.20
C ILE A 142 -6.73 1.24 -7.95
N ALA A 143 -7.17 0.47 -8.95
CA ALA A 143 -7.30 -0.99 -8.81
C ALA A 143 -5.96 -1.67 -8.51
N TYR A 144 -4.89 -1.28 -9.22
CA TYR A 144 -3.55 -1.76 -8.93
C TYR A 144 -3.15 -1.50 -7.46
N TYR A 145 -3.32 -0.26 -6.98
CA TYR A 145 -2.97 0.07 -5.60
C TYR A 145 -3.88 -0.61 -4.57
N ALA A 146 -5.16 -0.77 -4.87
CA ALA A 146 -6.08 -1.51 -4.00
C ALA A 146 -5.62 -2.96 -3.81
N TYR A 147 -5.30 -3.68 -4.90
CA TYR A 147 -4.80 -5.06 -4.82
C TYR A 147 -3.42 -5.15 -4.17
N MET A 148 -2.53 -4.20 -4.43
CA MET A 148 -1.23 -4.12 -3.75
C MET A 148 -1.39 -3.91 -2.23
N ILE A 149 -2.27 -3.00 -1.80
CA ILE A 149 -2.55 -2.76 -0.38
C ILE A 149 -3.07 -4.03 0.28
N ILE A 150 -4.08 -4.67 -0.29
CA ILE A 150 -4.66 -5.90 0.24
C ILE A 150 -3.62 -7.02 0.24
N GLY A 151 -2.86 -7.17 -0.83
CA GLY A 151 -1.79 -8.16 -0.93
C GLY A 151 -0.74 -7.98 0.18
N MET A 152 -0.22 -6.77 0.35
CA MET A 152 0.80 -6.48 1.37
C MET A 152 0.26 -6.60 2.80
N ASP A 153 -0.99 -6.25 3.03
CA ASP A 153 -1.65 -6.47 4.32
C ASP A 153 -1.71 -7.96 4.66
N MET A 154 -2.17 -8.80 3.73
CA MET A 154 -2.23 -10.25 3.89
C MET A 154 -0.85 -10.89 4.09
N GLU A 155 0.20 -10.40 3.39
CA GLU A 155 1.59 -10.82 3.61
C GLU A 155 2.04 -10.53 5.05
N SER A 156 1.55 -9.46 5.68
CA SER A 156 1.91 -9.11 7.05
C SER A 156 1.31 -10.04 8.11
N PHE A 157 0.28 -10.82 7.76
CA PHE A 157 -0.39 -11.77 8.66
C PHE A 157 -0.05 -13.23 8.39
N SER A 158 0.25 -13.57 7.14
CA SER A 158 0.49 -14.96 6.73
C SER A 158 1.54 -15.02 5.61
N LEU A 159 2.46 -15.96 5.74
CA LEU A 159 3.50 -16.18 4.72
C LEU A 159 2.86 -16.44 3.35
N LYS A 160 3.19 -15.58 2.37
CA LYS A 160 2.59 -15.57 1.02
C LYS A 160 1.06 -15.44 1.01
N GLY A 161 0.46 -14.90 2.07
CA GLY A 161 -0.98 -14.71 2.17
C GLY A 161 -1.56 -13.75 1.13
N GLY A 162 -0.74 -12.85 0.60
CA GLY A 162 -1.10 -11.89 -0.42
C GLY A 162 -1.02 -12.37 -1.87
N GLN A 163 -0.55 -13.60 -2.13
CA GLN A 163 -0.26 -14.11 -3.48
C GLN A 163 -1.39 -13.83 -4.48
N LYS A 164 -2.60 -14.21 -4.14
CA LYS A 164 -3.79 -14.01 -5.00
C LYS A 164 -3.99 -12.54 -5.41
N TYR A 165 -3.75 -11.61 -4.50
CA TYR A 165 -3.99 -10.19 -4.74
C TYR A 165 -2.85 -9.53 -5.51
N LEU A 166 -1.62 -10.00 -5.30
CA LEU A 166 -0.49 -9.60 -6.15
C LEU A 166 -0.68 -10.10 -7.60
N GLU A 167 -1.23 -11.30 -7.81
CA GLU A 167 -1.59 -11.80 -9.13
C GLU A 167 -2.75 -10.98 -9.75
N MET A 168 -3.73 -10.53 -8.96
CA MET A 168 -4.77 -9.62 -9.43
C MET A 168 -4.19 -8.24 -9.83
N ALA A 169 -3.20 -7.74 -9.09
CA ALA A 169 -2.47 -6.54 -9.48
C ALA A 169 -1.68 -6.75 -10.78
N GLU A 170 -1.11 -7.94 -11.02
CA GLU A 170 -0.43 -8.32 -12.26
C GLU A 170 -1.39 -8.31 -13.45
N ASP A 171 -2.61 -8.83 -13.27
CA ASP A 171 -3.65 -8.76 -14.28
C ASP A 171 -4.00 -7.32 -14.67
N VAL A 172 -4.09 -6.41 -13.67
CA VAL A 172 -4.29 -4.98 -13.94
C VAL A 172 -3.13 -4.40 -14.76
N VAL A 173 -1.88 -4.69 -14.37
CA VAL A 173 -0.68 -4.22 -15.08
C VAL A 173 -0.70 -4.70 -16.53
N ASN A 174 -0.94 -6.00 -16.75
CA ASN A 174 -0.94 -6.61 -18.08
C ASN A 174 -2.01 -5.99 -19.00
N LYS A 175 -3.22 -5.75 -18.49
CA LYS A 175 -4.33 -5.14 -19.23
C LYS A 175 -4.18 -3.64 -19.46
N SER A 176 -3.28 -2.98 -18.72
CA SER A 176 -3.10 -1.52 -18.78
C SER A 176 -1.95 -1.08 -19.68
N GLN A 177 -1.16 -2.02 -20.25
CA GLN A 177 0.02 -1.70 -21.06
C GLN A 177 -0.29 -0.87 -22.31
N ASP A 178 -1.49 -0.98 -22.85
CA ASP A 178 -1.91 -0.29 -24.07
C ASP A 178 -2.67 1.02 -23.82
N LEU A 179 -2.81 1.46 -22.56
CA LEU A 179 -3.48 2.73 -22.21
C LEU A 179 -2.70 3.99 -22.62
N GLY A 180 -1.43 3.84 -23.04
CA GLY A 180 -0.61 4.97 -23.49
C GLY A 180 -0.02 5.83 -22.36
N TYR A 181 -0.02 5.34 -21.12
CA TYR A 181 0.56 6.00 -19.94
C TYR A 181 1.78 5.23 -19.44
N GLU A 182 2.76 5.97 -18.90
CA GLU A 182 3.95 5.39 -18.29
C GLU A 182 3.64 4.61 -17.00
N GLY A 183 4.50 3.67 -16.67
CA GLY A 183 4.48 2.90 -15.44
C GLY A 183 3.90 1.49 -15.56
N TRP A 184 3.34 1.13 -16.72
CA TRP A 184 2.76 -0.19 -16.96
C TRP A 184 3.68 -1.16 -17.70
N LYS A 185 4.81 -0.69 -18.27
CA LYS A 185 5.75 -1.48 -19.05
C LYS A 185 7.11 -1.60 -18.38
N PRO A 186 7.88 -2.68 -18.68
CA PRO A 186 9.14 -3.00 -17.99
C PRO A 186 10.17 -1.87 -17.95
N PHE A 187 10.24 -1.05 -18.99
CA PHE A 187 11.31 -0.08 -19.21
C PHE A 187 10.85 1.37 -19.26
N ASP A 188 9.62 1.64 -18.81
CA ASP A 188 9.08 3.00 -18.81
C ASP A 188 9.93 3.94 -17.93
N ASN A 189 10.34 3.50 -16.74
CA ASN A 189 11.27 4.20 -15.84
C ASN A 189 11.80 3.24 -14.76
N SER A 190 12.73 3.71 -13.92
CA SER A 190 13.38 2.88 -12.89
C SER A 190 12.49 2.56 -11.67
N LYS A 191 11.38 3.28 -11.48
CA LYS A 191 10.44 3.10 -10.36
C LYS A 191 9.02 3.11 -10.90
N ASN A 192 8.62 2.00 -11.53
CA ASN A 192 7.29 1.88 -12.13
C ASN A 192 6.47 0.75 -11.51
N ARG A 193 5.16 0.77 -11.75
CA ARG A 193 4.21 -0.20 -11.21
C ARG A 193 4.51 -1.63 -11.65
N PHE A 194 4.87 -1.80 -12.95
CA PHE A 194 5.28 -3.09 -13.48
C PHE A 194 6.50 -3.65 -12.73
N GLY A 195 7.59 -2.88 -12.65
CA GLY A 195 8.84 -3.32 -12.01
C GLY A 195 8.67 -3.62 -10.52
N LEU A 196 7.93 -2.75 -9.81
CA LEU A 196 7.66 -2.93 -8.39
C LEU A 196 6.90 -4.24 -8.12
N LEU A 197 5.85 -4.52 -8.87
CA LEU A 197 5.07 -5.75 -8.72
C LEU A 197 5.87 -6.98 -9.13
N ASN A 198 6.56 -6.90 -10.27
CA ASN A 198 7.42 -7.98 -10.76
C ASN A 198 8.46 -8.39 -9.71
N ASP A 199 9.06 -7.41 -9.01
CA ASP A 199 10.03 -7.67 -7.94
C ASP A 199 9.39 -8.38 -6.74
N TYR A 200 8.14 -8.05 -6.35
CA TYR A 200 7.43 -8.78 -5.29
C TYR A 200 7.05 -10.21 -5.69
N LEU A 201 6.85 -10.49 -6.98
CA LEU A 201 6.52 -11.83 -7.48
C LEU A 201 7.76 -12.64 -7.85
N ASP A 202 8.95 -12.02 -7.93
CA ASP A 202 10.19 -12.69 -8.30
C ASP A 202 10.71 -13.60 -7.17
N GLY A 203 10.95 -14.87 -7.49
CA GLY A 203 11.51 -15.84 -6.54
C GLY A 203 12.87 -15.43 -5.96
N ALA A 204 13.69 -14.66 -6.67
CA ALA A 204 14.96 -14.13 -6.15
C ALA A 204 14.77 -13.11 -5.02
N LEU A 205 13.59 -12.49 -4.92
CA LEU A 205 13.20 -11.54 -3.88
C LEU A 205 12.16 -12.11 -2.90
N GLU A 206 11.97 -13.44 -2.90
CA GLU A 206 11.06 -14.10 -1.95
C GLU A 206 11.34 -13.71 -0.49
N GLY A 207 12.60 -13.42 -0.15
CA GLY A 207 13.01 -12.91 1.16
C GLY A 207 12.25 -11.65 1.59
N MET A 208 11.77 -10.81 0.65
CA MET A 208 10.96 -9.63 0.98
C MET A 208 9.56 -10.00 1.49
N ARG A 209 8.99 -11.09 0.98
CA ARG A 209 7.69 -11.59 1.44
C ARG A 209 7.79 -12.31 2.78
N ILE A 210 8.89 -13.05 2.99
CA ILE A 210 9.23 -13.63 4.29
C ILE A 210 9.42 -12.52 5.32
N LEU A 211 10.17 -11.46 4.97
CA LEU A 211 10.36 -10.28 5.80
C LEU A 211 9.03 -9.67 6.24
N MET A 212 8.06 -9.50 5.35
CA MET A 212 6.76 -8.91 5.69
C MET A 212 6.06 -9.68 6.79
N TYR A 213 6.03 -11.01 6.70
CA TYR A 213 5.42 -11.87 7.70
C TYR A 213 6.21 -11.91 9.02
N GLU A 214 7.52 -12.19 8.96
CA GLU A 214 8.36 -12.32 10.15
C GLU A 214 8.44 -10.99 10.93
N TYR A 215 8.62 -9.87 10.24
CA TYR A 215 8.71 -8.55 10.86
C TYR A 215 7.42 -8.16 11.58
N HIS A 216 6.26 -8.33 10.93
CA HIS A 216 4.99 -7.91 11.50
C HIS A 216 4.42 -8.96 12.46
N ARG A 217 4.21 -10.18 11.97
CA ARG A 217 3.49 -11.21 12.73
C ARG A 217 4.34 -11.84 13.83
N LYS A 218 5.63 -12.14 13.56
CA LYS A 218 6.53 -12.75 14.53
C LYS A 218 7.29 -11.74 15.38
N GLY A 219 7.51 -10.55 14.83
CA GLY A 219 8.19 -9.45 15.50
C GLY A 219 7.23 -8.53 16.23
N LEU A 220 6.63 -7.57 15.51
CA LEU A 220 5.85 -6.48 16.12
C LEU A 220 4.67 -6.98 16.96
N ASP A 221 3.91 -7.98 16.51
CA ASP A 221 2.75 -8.50 17.23
C ASP A 221 3.10 -9.19 18.57
N HIS A 222 4.38 -9.51 18.79
CA HIS A 222 4.88 -10.08 20.04
C HIS A 222 5.62 -9.08 20.95
N MET A 223 5.73 -7.80 20.55
CA MET A 223 6.47 -6.79 21.29
C MET A 223 5.93 -6.54 22.70
N THR A 224 4.61 -6.68 22.90
CA THR A 224 3.99 -6.49 24.23
C THR A 224 4.18 -7.69 25.16
N GLU A 225 4.33 -8.89 24.61
CA GLU A 225 4.51 -10.13 25.38
C GLU A 225 5.97 -10.34 25.78
N ASN A 226 6.89 -10.22 24.82
CA ASN A 226 8.33 -10.41 25.03
C ASN A 226 9.14 -9.54 24.08
N PRO A 227 9.47 -8.30 24.51
CA PRO A 227 10.18 -7.35 23.65
C PRO A 227 11.55 -7.84 23.16
N ASP A 228 12.26 -8.64 23.97
CA ASP A 228 13.61 -9.11 23.60
C ASP A 228 13.52 -10.19 22.51
N LYS A 229 12.60 -11.15 22.67
CA LYS A 229 12.36 -12.16 21.63
C LYS A 229 11.82 -11.54 20.36
N ALA A 230 10.92 -10.58 20.47
CA ALA A 230 10.36 -9.85 19.33
C ALA A 230 11.45 -9.07 18.56
N ARG A 231 12.37 -8.39 19.25
CA ARG A 231 13.54 -7.75 18.62
C ARG A 231 14.43 -8.74 17.89
N ALA A 232 14.70 -9.90 18.49
CA ALA A 232 15.48 -10.95 17.84
C ALA A 232 14.82 -11.43 16.54
N SER A 233 13.50 -11.66 16.55
CA SER A 233 12.73 -12.02 15.34
C SER A 233 12.76 -10.90 14.29
N ILE A 234 12.65 -9.62 14.69
CA ILE A 234 12.78 -8.49 13.77
C ILE A 234 14.18 -8.43 13.15
N LEU A 235 15.24 -8.63 13.95
CA LEU A 235 16.61 -8.66 13.43
C LEU A 235 16.79 -9.79 12.42
N GLU A 236 16.28 -10.99 12.69
CA GLU A 236 16.32 -12.12 11.76
C GLU A 236 15.57 -11.78 10.45
N ALA A 237 14.41 -11.14 10.55
CA ALA A 237 13.68 -10.65 9.38
C ALA A 237 14.50 -9.63 8.57
N LEU A 238 15.25 -8.73 9.22
CA LEU A 238 16.11 -7.76 8.55
C LEU A 238 17.32 -8.42 7.85
N GLU A 239 17.77 -9.61 8.27
CA GLU A 239 18.77 -10.38 7.50
C GLU A 239 18.21 -10.79 6.13
N ALA A 240 16.94 -11.19 6.07
CA ALA A 240 16.29 -11.50 4.78
C ALA A 240 16.21 -10.27 3.87
N LEU A 241 16.02 -9.06 4.44
CA LEU A 241 16.09 -7.79 3.70
C LEU A 241 17.48 -7.56 3.11
N SER A 242 18.54 -7.79 3.89
CA SER A 242 19.93 -7.69 3.43
C SER A 242 20.23 -8.64 2.28
N ASP A 243 19.78 -9.88 2.41
CA ASP A 243 20.02 -10.93 1.40
C ASP A 243 19.23 -10.64 0.11
N ALA A 244 17.99 -10.17 0.19
CA ALA A 244 17.22 -9.72 -0.95
C ALA A 244 17.92 -8.55 -1.68
N HIS A 245 18.46 -7.59 -0.93
CA HIS A 245 19.22 -6.46 -1.51
C HIS A 245 20.48 -6.95 -2.24
N LYS A 246 21.23 -7.90 -1.67
CA LYS A 246 22.42 -8.48 -2.33
C LYS A 246 22.05 -9.28 -3.57
N ALA A 247 20.94 -10.04 -3.53
CA ALA A 247 20.48 -10.83 -4.65
C ALA A 247 20.06 -9.98 -5.86
N ARG A 248 19.46 -8.80 -5.59
CA ARG A 248 19.02 -7.84 -6.61
C ARG A 248 19.27 -6.39 -6.19
N THR A 249 20.49 -5.94 -6.39
CA THR A 249 20.91 -4.57 -6.02
C THR A 249 20.16 -3.46 -6.78
N MET A 250 19.61 -3.77 -7.95
CA MET A 250 18.84 -2.83 -8.77
C MET A 250 17.35 -2.78 -8.40
N SER A 251 16.86 -3.72 -7.57
CA SER A 251 15.48 -3.68 -7.10
C SER A 251 15.24 -2.50 -6.16
N SER A 252 14.12 -1.81 -6.38
CA SER A 252 13.70 -0.73 -5.49
C SER A 252 13.01 -1.22 -4.20
N VAL A 253 12.61 -2.50 -4.13
CA VAL A 253 11.79 -3.03 -3.03
C VAL A 253 12.52 -3.01 -1.68
N PRO A 254 13.78 -3.46 -1.55
CA PRO A 254 14.51 -3.35 -0.27
C PRO A 254 14.70 -1.90 0.19
N GLN A 255 15.01 -0.98 -0.75
CA GLN A 255 15.13 0.43 -0.43
C GLN A 255 13.80 1.02 0.04
N LEU A 256 12.72 0.72 -0.67
CA LEU A 256 11.36 1.16 -0.34
C LEU A 256 10.97 0.73 1.09
N PHE A 257 11.17 -0.56 1.43
CA PHE A 257 10.93 -1.05 2.79
C PHE A 257 11.75 -0.26 3.82
N THR A 258 13.03 -0.06 3.56
CA THR A 258 13.92 0.68 4.44
C THR A 258 13.45 2.14 4.61
N GLU A 259 12.96 2.80 3.56
CA GLU A 259 12.47 4.17 3.61
C GLU A 259 11.29 4.34 4.57
N TYR A 260 10.25 3.50 4.47
CA TYR A 260 9.07 3.67 5.32
C TYR A 260 9.18 3.00 6.70
N LYS A 261 10.12 2.06 6.91
CA LYS A 261 10.33 1.38 8.19
C LYS A 261 11.48 1.92 9.03
N ARG A 262 12.37 2.73 8.47
CA ARG A 262 13.59 3.20 9.13
C ARG A 262 13.36 3.76 10.52
N GLU A 263 12.46 4.71 10.68
CA GLU A 263 12.23 5.35 11.98
C GLU A 263 11.62 4.36 12.99
N GLU A 264 10.76 3.45 12.56
CA GLU A 264 10.20 2.38 13.39
C GLU A 264 11.31 1.44 13.88
N ILE A 265 12.20 0.99 12.98
CA ILE A 265 13.31 0.10 13.31
C ILE A 265 14.28 0.82 14.28
N ILE A 266 14.62 2.06 14.01
CA ILE A 266 15.46 2.86 14.93
C ILE A 266 14.83 2.91 16.32
N ASN A 267 13.54 3.16 16.45
CA ASN A 267 12.85 3.25 17.74
C ASN A 267 12.77 1.90 18.48
N ILE A 268 12.74 0.79 17.75
CA ILE A 268 12.74 -0.56 18.32
C ILE A 268 14.09 -0.89 18.95
N PHE A 269 15.21 -0.45 18.36
CA PHE A 269 16.55 -0.86 18.76
C PHE A 269 17.35 0.22 19.50
N SER A 270 17.06 1.53 19.33
CA SER A 270 17.82 2.61 19.97
C SER A 270 17.76 2.51 21.49
N GLY A 271 18.93 2.36 22.13
CA GLY A 271 19.05 2.19 23.57
C GLY A 271 18.49 0.87 24.13
N LYS A 272 18.19 -0.11 23.24
CA LYS A 272 17.60 -1.39 23.60
C LYS A 272 18.32 -2.53 22.86
N GLY A 273 18.17 -3.75 23.40
CA GLY A 273 18.89 -4.90 22.88
C GLY A 273 20.40 -4.83 23.18
N THR A 274 21.15 -5.78 22.64
CA THR A 274 22.61 -5.82 22.76
C THR A 274 23.27 -4.85 21.78
N ARG A 275 24.54 -4.50 22.05
CA ARG A 275 25.34 -3.69 21.13
C ARG A 275 25.50 -4.37 19.76
N ASP A 276 25.65 -5.69 19.76
CA ASP A 276 25.82 -6.46 18.52
C ASP A 276 24.54 -6.42 17.66
N GLU A 277 23.37 -6.58 18.26
CA GLU A 277 22.09 -6.43 17.54
C GLU A 277 21.95 -5.04 16.90
N ARG A 278 22.25 -3.97 17.66
CA ARG A 278 22.20 -2.61 17.15
C ARG A 278 23.18 -2.35 16.00
N ASN A 279 24.41 -2.88 16.12
CA ASN A 279 25.42 -2.76 15.06
C ASN A 279 24.95 -3.51 13.79
N ARG A 280 24.43 -4.74 13.92
CA ARG A 280 23.91 -5.51 12.78
C ARG A 280 22.76 -4.77 12.08
N VAL A 281 21.80 -4.23 12.85
CA VAL A 281 20.71 -3.41 12.28
C VAL A 281 21.27 -2.18 11.55
N TYR A 282 22.24 -1.50 12.15
CA TYR A 282 22.91 -0.36 11.51
C TYR A 282 23.54 -0.77 10.17
N ASP A 283 24.33 -1.85 10.15
CA ASP A 283 25.04 -2.30 8.96
C ASP A 283 24.08 -2.71 7.84
N ILE A 284 22.99 -3.41 8.18
CA ILE A 284 21.96 -3.80 7.22
C ILE A 284 21.34 -2.55 6.59
N LEU A 285 20.81 -1.62 7.40
CA LEU A 285 20.13 -0.43 6.88
C LEU A 285 21.07 0.50 6.13
N PHE A 286 22.32 0.65 6.61
CA PHE A 286 23.34 1.45 5.96
C PHE A 286 23.76 0.88 4.59
N SER A 287 23.85 -0.44 4.47
CA SER A 287 24.19 -1.08 3.19
C SER A 287 23.14 -0.82 2.09
N ILE A 288 21.87 -0.63 2.47
CA ILE A 288 20.75 -0.40 1.55
C ILE A 288 20.58 1.10 1.24
N ASP A 289 20.68 1.94 2.29
CA ASP A 289 20.55 3.40 2.17
C ASP A 289 21.65 4.13 2.95
N PRO A 290 22.86 4.26 2.38
CA PRO A 290 23.97 4.99 3.00
C PRO A 290 23.65 6.47 3.25
N SER A 291 22.72 7.07 2.52
CA SER A 291 22.34 8.48 2.68
C SER A 291 21.69 8.77 4.04
N SER A 292 21.16 7.74 4.70
CA SER A 292 20.51 7.85 6.00
C SER A 292 21.44 7.73 7.21
N ALA A 293 22.78 7.67 7.03
CA ALA A 293 23.78 7.46 8.07
C ALA A 293 23.55 8.29 9.35
N THR A 294 23.30 9.58 9.21
CA THR A 294 23.05 10.50 10.35
C THR A 294 21.85 10.09 11.20
N LYS A 295 20.79 9.55 10.57
CA LYS A 295 19.62 9.04 11.28
C LYS A 295 19.93 7.73 11.99
N LEU A 296 20.70 6.85 11.33
CA LEU A 296 21.11 5.54 11.84
C LEU A 296 22.08 5.63 13.03
N ASP A 297 22.81 6.73 13.20
CA ASP A 297 23.72 6.93 14.35
C ASP A 297 23.01 6.86 15.71
N LYS A 298 21.69 6.99 15.74
CA LYS A 298 20.89 6.74 16.96
C LYS A 298 21.00 5.28 17.44
N LEU A 299 21.27 4.33 16.55
CA LEU A 299 21.44 2.91 16.88
C LEU A 299 22.76 2.63 17.61
N LYS A 300 23.78 3.51 17.46
CA LYS A 300 25.09 3.37 18.09
C LYS A 300 25.10 3.85 19.55
N LYS A 301 24.07 4.52 19.98
CA LYS A 301 23.87 5.00 21.35
C LYS A 301 23.10 3.94 22.14
#